data_29f77810479b5d371605b90330d27bb1
#
_entry.id   29f77810479b5d371605b90330d27bb1
#
_cell.length_a   1.000
_cell.length_b   1.000
_cell.length_c   1.000
_cell.angle_alpha   90.00
_cell.angle_beta   90.00
_cell.angle_gamma   90.00
#
_symmetry.space_group_name_H-M   'P 1'
#
loop_
_entity.id
_entity.type
_entity.pdbx_description
1 polymer ?
#
loop_
_entity_poly.entity_id
_entity_poly.type
_entity_poly.pdbx_seq_one_letter_code
_entity_poly.pdbx_strand_id
1 'polypeptide(L)'
;MEKRWIANPNVKEVDFLDIRIEKTERAIKQAFMELRAEKPLEKIRVKELCDRACINKSTFYAHYQDIYALANAMEDEMVEAVVASLPNLTARDVSERTEWLAREMFRAFVRHQNEINTLFADSRQGLFINRVEAALRKCIAESDPAFENDVVRKVVLSFCVQGCYYTFTSYCGQMDETRLVALLASIAREAQKIRM
;
A
#
# COMPACT_ATOMS: atom_id res chain seq x y z
N MET A 1 -19.40 55.27 -0.19
CA MET A 1 -18.06 54.63 -0.13
C MET A 1 -18.23 53.14 -0.40
N GLU A 2 -18.13 52.76 -1.68
CA GLU A 2 -18.24 51.35 -2.11
C GLU A 2 -16.90 50.66 -1.89
N LYS A 3 -16.90 49.62 -1.07
CA LYS A 3 -15.73 48.71 -0.92
C LYS A 3 -15.68 47.79 -2.13
N ARG A 4 -14.80 48.12 -3.07
CA ARG A 4 -14.44 47.31 -4.23
C ARG A 4 -13.69 46.07 -3.73
N TRP A 5 -14.32 44.90 -3.79
CA TRP A 5 -13.67 43.62 -3.57
C TRP A 5 -12.71 43.32 -4.72
N ILE A 6 -11.43 43.48 -4.48
CA ILE A 6 -10.39 43.07 -5.43
C ILE A 6 -10.27 41.55 -5.25
N ALA A 7 -10.93 40.77 -6.11
CA ALA A 7 -10.72 39.37 -6.23
C ALA A 7 -9.26 39.13 -6.66
N ASN A 8 -8.49 38.40 -5.86
CA ASN A 8 -7.13 38.06 -6.20
C ASN A 8 -7.17 37.01 -7.34
N PRO A 9 -6.75 37.35 -8.58
CA PRO A 9 -6.88 36.44 -9.74
C PRO A 9 -6.03 35.17 -9.63
N ASN A 10 -5.00 35.17 -8.79
CA ASN A 10 -4.08 34.01 -8.64
C ASN A 10 -4.66 32.82 -7.88
N VAL A 11 -5.68 33.00 -7.03
CA VAL A 11 -6.24 31.90 -6.21
C VAL A 11 -7.08 30.94 -7.06
N LYS A 12 -7.78 31.44 -8.09
CA LYS A 12 -8.62 30.57 -8.96
C LYS A 12 -7.81 29.75 -9.98
N GLU A 13 -6.69 30.29 -10.44
CA GLU A 13 -5.88 29.64 -11.48
C GLU A 13 -5.06 28.45 -10.92
N VAL A 14 -4.57 28.56 -9.71
CA VAL A 14 -3.89 27.47 -8.98
C VAL A 14 -4.87 26.31 -8.72
N ASP A 15 -6.08 26.60 -8.26
CA ASP A 15 -7.10 25.58 -7.94
C ASP A 15 -7.55 24.79 -9.20
N PHE A 16 -7.67 25.44 -10.36
CA PHE A 16 -8.01 24.78 -11.63
C PHE A 16 -6.86 23.93 -12.20
N LEU A 17 -5.61 24.33 -11.98
CA LEU A 17 -4.43 23.57 -12.42
C LEU A 17 -4.30 22.28 -11.61
N ASP A 18 -4.43 22.35 -10.30
CA ASP A 18 -4.38 21.22 -9.39
C ASP A 18 -5.48 20.18 -9.72
N ILE A 19 -6.70 20.62 -9.95
CA ILE A 19 -7.82 19.74 -10.36
C ILE A 19 -7.55 19.03 -11.69
N ARG A 20 -6.88 19.68 -12.64
CA ARG A 20 -6.53 19.05 -13.93
C ARG A 20 -5.43 18.01 -13.75
N ILE A 21 -4.43 18.30 -12.93
CA ILE A 21 -3.34 17.35 -12.60
C ILE A 21 -3.92 16.10 -11.93
N GLU A 22 -4.75 16.27 -10.91
CA GLU A 22 -5.40 15.15 -10.22
C GLU A 22 -6.28 14.30 -11.15
N LYS A 23 -7.07 14.94 -12.03
CA LYS A 23 -7.89 14.21 -13.01
C LYS A 23 -7.05 13.41 -13.98
N THR A 24 -5.95 13.99 -14.45
CA THR A 24 -5.02 13.33 -15.37
C THR A 24 -4.35 12.13 -14.67
N GLU A 25 -3.86 12.32 -13.47
CA GLU A 25 -3.23 11.26 -12.68
C GLU A 25 -4.20 10.12 -12.40
N ARG A 26 -5.43 10.41 -12.04
CA ARG A 26 -6.48 9.41 -11.85
C ARG A 26 -6.76 8.63 -13.14
N ALA A 27 -6.83 9.30 -14.30
CA ALA A 27 -7.04 8.64 -15.58
C ALA A 27 -5.86 7.72 -15.94
N ILE A 28 -4.61 8.14 -15.67
CA ILE A 28 -3.41 7.33 -15.86
C ILE A 28 -3.45 6.07 -14.98
N LYS A 29 -3.72 6.23 -13.69
CA LYS A 29 -3.79 5.12 -12.73
C LYS A 29 -4.92 4.15 -13.08
N GLN A 30 -6.08 4.63 -13.46
CA GLN A 30 -7.20 3.80 -13.89
C GLN A 30 -6.85 2.98 -15.12
N ALA A 31 -6.32 3.62 -16.18
CA ALA A 31 -5.91 2.93 -17.41
C ALA A 31 -4.81 1.87 -17.13
N PHE A 32 -3.89 2.18 -16.21
CA PHE A 32 -2.87 1.23 -15.80
C PHE A 32 -3.46 0.00 -15.10
N MET A 33 -4.37 0.17 -14.15
CA MET A 33 -5.04 -0.95 -13.46
C MET A 33 -5.79 -1.86 -14.44
N GLU A 34 -6.49 -1.27 -15.41
CA GLU A 34 -7.19 -2.02 -16.44
C GLU A 34 -6.21 -2.85 -17.29
N LEU A 35 -5.09 -2.27 -17.71
CA LEU A 35 -4.05 -2.97 -18.47
C LEU A 35 -3.37 -4.06 -17.64
N ARG A 36 -3.12 -3.81 -16.34
CA ARG A 36 -2.55 -4.82 -15.44
C ARG A 36 -3.47 -6.03 -15.23
N ALA A 37 -4.78 -5.81 -15.23
CA ALA A 37 -5.75 -6.92 -15.19
C ALA A 37 -5.76 -7.78 -16.46
N GLU A 38 -5.31 -7.21 -17.59
CA GLU A 38 -5.28 -7.91 -18.89
C GLU A 38 -3.93 -8.60 -19.17
N LYS A 39 -2.82 -8.06 -18.65
CA LYS A 39 -1.48 -8.51 -19.03
C LYS A 39 -0.39 -8.19 -17.99
N PRO A 40 0.74 -8.94 -18.02
CA PRO A 40 1.88 -8.65 -17.16
C PRO A 40 2.51 -7.28 -17.45
N LEU A 41 3.15 -6.71 -16.43
CA LEU A 41 3.73 -5.35 -16.45
C LEU A 41 4.67 -5.11 -17.63
N GLU A 42 5.50 -6.10 -17.95
CA GLU A 42 6.53 -6.04 -18.99
C GLU A 42 5.94 -5.90 -20.41
N LYS A 43 4.65 -6.22 -20.57
CA LYS A 43 3.92 -6.10 -21.84
C LYS A 43 3.13 -4.80 -21.98
N ILE A 44 3.04 -3.99 -20.93
CA ILE A 44 2.34 -2.70 -20.97
C ILE A 44 3.24 -1.65 -21.63
N ARG A 45 2.69 -0.94 -22.60
CA ARG A 45 3.40 0.13 -23.33
C ARG A 45 2.78 1.48 -23.04
N VAL A 46 3.63 2.52 -22.90
CA VAL A 46 3.18 3.91 -22.68
C VAL A 46 2.15 4.36 -23.72
N LYS A 47 2.34 3.99 -25.02
CA LYS A 47 1.38 4.36 -26.07
C LYS A 47 -0.02 3.85 -25.76
N GLU A 48 -0.14 2.57 -25.45
CA GLU A 48 -1.40 1.91 -25.18
C GLU A 48 -2.09 2.49 -23.92
N LEU A 49 -1.31 2.77 -22.87
CA LEU A 49 -1.80 3.43 -21.68
C LEU A 49 -2.34 4.84 -21.99
N CYS A 50 -1.59 5.63 -22.78
CA CYS A 50 -2.02 6.96 -23.18
C CYS A 50 -3.31 6.92 -24.03
N ASP A 51 -3.40 5.97 -24.97
CA ASP A 51 -4.60 5.77 -25.79
C ASP A 51 -5.83 5.46 -24.90
N ARG A 52 -5.67 4.60 -23.89
CA ARG A 52 -6.72 4.23 -22.93
C ARG A 52 -7.09 5.36 -21.96
N ALA A 53 -6.11 6.10 -21.47
CA ALA A 53 -6.31 7.26 -20.59
C ALA A 53 -6.78 8.53 -21.31
N CYS A 54 -6.87 8.49 -22.65
CA CYS A 54 -7.20 9.65 -23.50
C CYS A 54 -6.25 10.84 -23.28
N ILE A 55 -4.94 10.58 -23.14
CA ILE A 55 -3.89 11.58 -22.99
C ILE A 55 -2.81 11.42 -24.06
N ASN A 56 -1.99 12.45 -24.25
CA ASN A 56 -0.80 12.33 -25.09
C ASN A 56 0.42 11.84 -24.27
N LYS A 57 1.47 11.38 -24.98
CA LYS A 57 2.69 10.87 -24.34
C LYS A 57 3.43 11.92 -23.54
N SER A 58 3.43 13.20 -23.97
CA SER A 58 4.09 14.28 -23.22
C SER A 58 3.42 14.49 -21.88
N THR A 59 2.10 14.36 -21.81
CA THR A 59 1.36 14.40 -20.55
C THR A 59 1.75 13.25 -19.63
N PHE A 60 1.86 12.03 -20.15
CA PHE A 60 2.33 10.90 -19.36
C PHE A 60 3.73 11.14 -18.79
N TYR A 61 4.68 11.57 -19.64
CA TYR A 61 6.06 11.79 -19.23
C TYR A 61 6.25 13.01 -18.31
N ALA A 62 5.26 13.89 -18.21
CA ALA A 62 5.23 14.95 -17.19
C ALA A 62 4.91 14.40 -15.78
N HIS A 63 4.24 13.24 -15.68
CA HIS A 63 3.90 12.59 -14.41
C HIS A 63 4.85 11.45 -14.04
N TYR A 64 5.22 10.60 -14.99
CA TYR A 64 6.00 9.38 -14.75
C TYR A 64 7.08 9.20 -15.81
N GLN A 65 8.28 8.81 -15.39
CA GLN A 65 9.41 8.57 -16.27
C GLN A 65 9.16 7.40 -17.25
N ASP A 66 8.51 6.35 -16.77
CA ASP A 66 8.15 5.16 -17.54
C ASP A 66 7.03 4.36 -16.83
N ILE A 67 6.65 3.22 -17.41
CA ILE A 67 5.63 2.32 -16.87
C ILE A 67 6.05 1.73 -15.50
N TYR A 68 7.35 1.49 -15.28
CA TYR A 68 7.82 0.94 -14.01
C TYR A 68 7.80 1.98 -12.89
N ALA A 69 8.07 3.25 -13.21
CA ALA A 69 7.93 4.36 -12.26
C ALA A 69 6.47 4.53 -11.83
N LEU A 70 5.51 4.43 -12.76
CA LEU A 70 4.08 4.43 -12.44
C LEU A 70 3.70 3.22 -11.57
N ALA A 71 4.14 2.01 -11.96
CA ALA A 71 3.88 0.80 -11.19
C ALA A 71 4.38 0.93 -9.75
N ASN A 72 5.64 1.36 -9.58
CA ASN A 72 6.23 1.53 -8.25
C ASN A 72 5.47 2.56 -7.40
N ALA A 73 5.07 3.71 -7.99
CA ALA A 73 4.29 4.72 -7.29
C ALA A 73 2.93 4.17 -6.81
N MET A 74 2.22 3.44 -7.67
CA MET A 74 0.94 2.82 -7.30
C MET A 74 1.08 1.69 -6.27
N GLU A 75 2.16 0.92 -6.35
CA GLU A 75 2.50 -0.11 -5.35
C GLU A 75 2.82 0.50 -3.99
N ASP A 76 3.57 1.60 -3.95
CA ASP A 76 3.88 2.32 -2.72
C ASP A 76 2.61 2.95 -2.11
N GLU A 77 1.76 3.59 -2.91
CA GLU A 77 0.46 4.11 -2.47
C GLU A 77 -0.44 3.01 -1.88
N MET A 78 -0.45 1.82 -2.48
CA MET A 78 -1.22 0.68 -1.97
C MET A 78 -0.70 0.21 -0.61
N VAL A 79 0.61 0.11 -0.45
CA VAL A 79 1.24 -0.25 0.83
C VAL A 79 0.93 0.81 1.89
N GLU A 80 1.04 2.09 1.54
CA GLU A 80 0.69 3.20 2.43
C GLU A 80 -0.80 3.15 2.83
N ALA A 81 -1.72 2.88 1.91
CA ALA A 81 -3.15 2.75 2.20
C ALA A 81 -3.43 1.61 3.18
N VAL A 82 -2.77 0.46 3.00
CA VAL A 82 -2.88 -0.69 3.92
C VAL A 82 -2.35 -0.32 5.31
N VAL A 83 -1.16 0.26 5.40
CA VAL A 83 -0.54 0.63 6.67
C VAL A 83 -1.28 1.78 7.36
N ALA A 84 -1.73 2.79 6.61
CA ALA A 84 -2.52 3.91 7.15
C ALA A 84 -3.90 3.48 7.68
N SER A 85 -4.42 2.33 7.24
CA SER A 85 -5.65 1.77 7.79
C SER A 85 -5.47 1.17 9.19
N LEU A 86 -4.22 0.98 9.62
CA LEU A 86 -3.89 0.55 10.99
C LEU A 86 -3.93 1.77 11.91
N PRO A 87 -4.76 1.79 12.95
CA PRO A 87 -4.85 2.96 13.83
C PRO A 87 -3.55 3.17 14.60
N ASN A 88 -2.94 4.34 14.46
CA ASN A 88 -1.79 4.86 15.23
C ASN A 88 -0.84 3.77 15.75
N LEU A 89 -0.20 3.04 14.82
CA LEU A 89 0.67 1.92 15.15
C LEU A 89 1.87 2.40 15.98
N THR A 90 1.99 1.90 17.20
CA THR A 90 3.13 2.13 18.09
C THR A 90 3.86 0.82 18.40
N ALA A 91 5.12 0.94 18.86
CA ALA A 91 5.87 -0.22 19.36
C ALA A 91 5.13 -0.97 20.48
N ARG A 92 4.36 -0.24 21.29
CA ARG A 92 3.51 -0.81 22.34
C ARG A 92 2.38 -1.67 21.76
N ASP A 93 1.74 -1.24 20.69
CA ASP A 93 0.68 -2.03 20.04
C ASP A 93 1.23 -3.34 19.47
N VAL A 94 2.43 -3.32 18.92
CA VAL A 94 3.10 -4.54 18.44
C VAL A 94 3.38 -5.52 19.58
N SER A 95 3.78 -5.04 20.76
CA SER A 95 4.12 -5.91 21.90
C SER A 95 2.90 -6.34 22.74
N GLU A 96 1.93 -5.45 22.94
CA GLU A 96 0.81 -5.69 23.86
C GLU A 96 -0.50 -6.05 23.14
N ARG A 97 -0.66 -5.68 21.87
CA ARG A 97 -1.89 -5.83 21.08
C ARG A 97 -1.69 -6.59 19.78
N THR A 98 -0.70 -7.49 19.72
CA THR A 98 -0.32 -8.23 18.50
C THR A 98 -1.51 -8.93 17.84
N GLU A 99 -2.40 -9.55 18.61
CA GLU A 99 -3.58 -10.25 18.05
C GLU A 99 -4.55 -9.27 17.39
N TRP A 100 -4.78 -8.13 18.02
CA TRP A 100 -5.62 -7.08 17.45
C TRP A 100 -4.97 -6.51 16.18
N LEU A 101 -3.68 -6.20 16.21
CA LEU A 101 -2.93 -5.68 15.06
C LEU A 101 -2.98 -6.67 13.87
N ALA A 102 -2.76 -7.96 14.13
CA ALA A 102 -2.86 -8.98 13.09
C ALA A 102 -4.26 -9.01 12.45
N ARG A 103 -5.33 -8.92 13.25
CA ARG A 103 -6.71 -8.86 12.74
C ARG A 103 -6.96 -7.62 11.88
N GLU A 104 -6.49 -6.45 12.29
CA GLU A 104 -6.66 -5.22 11.50
C GLU A 104 -5.86 -5.28 10.19
N MET A 105 -4.64 -5.82 10.21
CA MET A 105 -3.86 -6.06 8.99
C MET A 105 -4.58 -6.98 8.00
N PHE A 106 -5.16 -8.08 8.47
CA PHE A 106 -5.92 -8.97 7.60
C PHE A 106 -7.17 -8.30 7.03
N ARG A 107 -7.89 -7.52 7.83
CA ARG A 107 -9.03 -6.73 7.36
C ARG A 107 -8.63 -5.73 6.26
N ALA A 108 -7.50 -5.03 6.45
CA ALA A 108 -6.96 -4.13 5.46
C ALA A 108 -6.57 -4.88 4.17
N PHE A 109 -5.88 -6.02 4.30
CA PHE A 109 -5.50 -6.86 3.18
C PHE A 109 -6.73 -7.35 2.39
N VAL A 110 -7.74 -7.91 3.06
CA VAL A 110 -8.97 -8.41 2.41
C VAL A 110 -9.72 -7.28 1.71
N ARG A 111 -9.78 -6.10 2.33
CA ARG A 111 -10.41 -4.91 1.73
C ARG A 111 -9.80 -4.51 0.39
N HIS A 112 -8.48 -4.63 0.25
CA HIS A 112 -7.72 -4.22 -0.93
C HIS A 112 -7.24 -5.40 -1.79
N GLN A 113 -7.76 -6.61 -1.54
CA GLN A 113 -7.23 -7.85 -2.14
C GLN A 113 -7.20 -7.82 -3.67
N ASN A 114 -8.22 -7.26 -4.31
CA ASN A 114 -8.31 -7.21 -5.78
C ASN A 114 -7.23 -6.29 -6.37
N GLU A 115 -7.05 -5.11 -5.78
CA GLU A 115 -6.03 -4.15 -6.21
C GLU A 115 -4.61 -4.70 -5.95
N ILE A 116 -4.39 -5.30 -4.77
CA ILE A 116 -3.13 -5.95 -4.42
C ILE A 116 -2.81 -7.06 -5.42
N ASN A 117 -3.76 -7.94 -5.70
CA ASN A 117 -3.55 -9.04 -6.64
C ASN A 117 -3.26 -8.54 -8.06
N THR A 118 -3.83 -7.41 -8.48
CA THR A 118 -3.58 -6.81 -9.79
C THR A 118 -2.22 -6.14 -9.86
N LEU A 119 -1.87 -5.31 -8.87
CA LEU A 119 -0.61 -4.56 -8.84
C LEU A 119 0.59 -5.47 -8.66
N PHE A 120 0.50 -6.42 -7.74
CA PHE A 120 1.59 -7.33 -7.38
C PHE A 120 1.47 -8.72 -8.02
N ALA A 121 0.82 -8.81 -9.17
CA ALA A 121 0.72 -10.05 -9.94
C ALA A 121 2.10 -10.55 -10.44
N ASP A 122 2.14 -11.79 -10.84
CA ASP A 122 3.30 -12.45 -11.46
C ASP A 122 4.55 -12.46 -10.57
N SER A 123 5.69 -12.02 -11.07
CA SER A 123 6.97 -11.96 -10.36
C SER A 123 7.02 -10.98 -9.18
N ARG A 124 5.99 -10.17 -9.00
CA ARG A 124 5.95 -9.10 -7.98
C ARG A 124 5.20 -9.49 -6.70
N GLN A 125 4.65 -10.69 -6.59
CA GLN A 125 3.85 -11.14 -5.43
C GLN A 125 4.57 -10.98 -4.09
N GLY A 126 5.87 -11.30 -4.03
CA GLY A 126 6.67 -11.14 -2.82
C GLY A 126 6.98 -9.68 -2.45
N LEU A 127 6.85 -8.73 -3.39
CA LEU A 127 7.18 -7.33 -3.12
C LEU A 127 6.19 -6.66 -2.18
N PHE A 128 4.91 -7.01 -2.27
CA PHE A 128 3.87 -6.43 -1.42
C PHE A 128 4.20 -6.60 0.07
N ILE A 129 4.37 -7.84 0.50
CA ILE A 129 4.57 -8.12 1.93
C ILE A 129 5.93 -7.61 2.43
N ASN A 130 6.97 -7.61 1.58
CA ASN A 130 8.26 -7.02 1.92
C ASN A 130 8.16 -5.49 2.12
N ARG A 131 7.38 -4.79 1.28
CA ARG A 131 7.15 -3.35 1.43
C ARG A 131 6.29 -3.05 2.66
N VAL A 132 5.24 -3.86 2.93
CA VAL A 132 4.44 -3.75 4.16
C VAL A 132 5.32 -3.93 5.39
N GLU A 133 6.18 -4.95 5.42
CA GLU A 133 7.11 -5.17 6.53
C GLU A 133 8.05 -3.97 6.72
N ALA A 134 8.61 -3.43 5.63
CA ALA A 134 9.49 -2.26 5.70
C ALA A 134 8.75 -1.03 6.27
N ALA A 135 7.52 -0.77 5.82
CA ALA A 135 6.69 0.31 6.33
C ALA A 135 6.35 0.15 7.82
N LEU A 136 6.00 -1.07 8.25
CA LEU A 136 5.76 -1.37 9.67
C LEU A 136 7.01 -1.17 10.53
N ARG A 137 8.18 -1.61 10.05
CA ARG A 137 9.46 -1.38 10.74
C ARG A 137 9.72 0.11 10.95
N LYS A 138 9.48 0.92 9.92
CA LYS A 138 9.62 2.38 9.99
C LYS A 138 8.70 2.98 11.05
N CYS A 139 7.39 2.65 11.03
CA CYS A 139 6.44 3.13 12.01
C CYS A 139 6.81 2.74 13.46
N ILE A 140 7.31 1.51 13.66
CA ILE A 140 7.76 1.04 14.98
C ILE A 140 8.99 1.82 15.44
N ALA A 141 9.98 2.00 14.56
CA ALA A 141 11.22 2.72 14.88
C ALA A 141 10.98 4.21 15.21
N GLU A 142 10.01 4.84 14.56
CA GLU A 142 9.58 6.22 14.86
C GLU A 142 9.01 6.36 16.28
N SER A 143 8.32 5.33 16.78
CA SER A 143 7.75 5.32 18.14
C SER A 143 8.69 4.73 19.20
N ASP A 144 9.64 3.90 18.80
CA ASP A 144 10.63 3.24 19.67
C ASP A 144 11.98 3.08 18.92
N PRO A 145 12.88 4.06 19.03
CA PRO A 145 14.20 4.00 18.39
C PRO A 145 15.07 2.80 18.83
N ALA A 146 14.81 2.21 20.02
CA ALA A 146 15.52 1.02 20.47
C ALA A 146 15.25 -0.21 19.59
N PHE A 147 14.13 -0.23 18.87
CA PHE A 147 13.79 -1.28 17.92
C PHE A 147 14.85 -1.48 16.84
N GLU A 148 15.52 -0.39 16.40
CA GLU A 148 16.53 -0.46 15.35
C GLU A 148 17.75 -1.32 15.74
N ASN A 149 18.03 -1.46 17.01
CA ASN A 149 19.13 -2.27 17.53
C ASN A 149 18.69 -3.65 18.07
N ASP A 150 17.38 -3.92 18.10
CA ASP A 150 16.82 -5.16 18.63
C ASP A 150 16.58 -6.17 17.51
N VAL A 151 17.60 -7.00 17.26
CA VAL A 151 17.56 -8.06 16.22
C VAL A 151 16.47 -9.08 16.51
N VAL A 152 16.23 -9.44 17.78
CA VAL A 152 15.21 -10.43 18.16
C VAL A 152 13.82 -9.94 17.79
N ARG A 153 13.49 -8.68 18.14
CA ARG A 153 12.21 -8.09 17.77
C ARG A 153 12.03 -7.97 16.25
N LYS A 154 13.08 -7.65 15.51
CA LYS A 154 13.07 -7.62 14.04
C LYS A 154 12.77 -8.99 13.44
N VAL A 155 13.43 -10.05 13.94
CA VAL A 155 13.20 -11.43 13.50
C VAL A 155 11.75 -11.86 13.78
N VAL A 156 11.25 -11.62 14.99
CA VAL A 156 9.86 -11.94 15.35
C VAL A 156 8.86 -11.18 14.47
N LEU A 157 9.09 -9.90 14.22
CA LEU A 157 8.23 -9.10 13.34
C LEU A 157 8.20 -9.69 11.92
N SER A 158 9.37 -9.95 11.32
CA SER A 158 9.47 -10.55 9.98
C SER A 158 8.75 -11.90 9.91
N PHE A 159 8.99 -12.78 10.89
CA PHE A 159 8.32 -14.08 10.95
C PHE A 159 6.79 -13.93 11.02
N CYS A 160 6.29 -13.05 11.88
CA CYS A 160 4.85 -12.82 12.02
C CYS A 160 4.26 -12.23 10.75
N VAL A 161 4.86 -11.17 10.18
CA VAL A 161 4.32 -10.48 9.01
C VAL A 161 4.32 -11.40 7.79
N GLN A 162 5.45 -11.98 7.46
CA GLN A 162 5.57 -12.83 6.26
C GLN A 162 4.88 -14.17 6.46
N GLY A 163 5.09 -14.83 7.60
CA GLY A 163 4.46 -16.11 7.91
C GLY A 163 2.94 -16.04 7.91
N CYS A 164 2.37 -15.03 8.54
CA CYS A 164 0.92 -14.82 8.54
C CYS A 164 0.38 -14.54 7.13
N TYR A 165 1.05 -13.69 6.34
CA TYR A 165 0.63 -13.37 4.98
C TYR A 165 0.62 -14.59 4.07
N TYR A 166 1.74 -15.31 3.98
CA TYR A 166 1.83 -16.49 3.12
C TYR A 166 0.92 -17.63 3.57
N THR A 167 0.74 -17.83 4.87
CA THR A 167 -0.22 -18.80 5.37
C THR A 167 -1.64 -18.42 5.05
N PHE A 168 -2.00 -17.13 5.24
CA PHE A 168 -3.34 -16.65 4.89
C PHE A 168 -3.63 -16.85 3.40
N THR A 169 -2.75 -16.41 2.51
CA THR A 169 -2.94 -16.53 1.05
C THR A 169 -3.01 -17.98 0.60
N SER A 170 -2.28 -18.90 1.26
CA SER A 170 -2.27 -20.33 0.93
C SER A 170 -3.54 -21.06 1.38
N TYR A 171 -4.16 -20.66 2.48
CA TYR A 171 -5.31 -21.34 3.08
C TYR A 171 -6.62 -20.56 3.00
N CYS A 172 -6.62 -19.34 2.48
CA CYS A 172 -7.81 -18.56 2.20
C CYS A 172 -8.72 -19.36 1.23
N GLY A 173 -9.98 -19.54 1.61
CA GLY A 173 -10.95 -20.37 0.87
C GLY A 173 -10.94 -21.86 1.22
N GLN A 174 -9.98 -22.38 2.00
CA GLN A 174 -9.98 -23.77 2.48
C GLN A 174 -10.60 -23.91 3.88
N MET A 175 -10.78 -22.80 4.58
CA MET A 175 -11.50 -22.74 5.86
C MET A 175 -12.20 -21.38 5.99
N ASP A 176 -13.05 -21.25 7.01
CA ASP A 176 -13.68 -19.97 7.34
C ASP A 176 -12.62 -18.89 7.61
N GLU A 177 -12.74 -17.76 6.94
CA GLU A 177 -11.77 -16.66 6.99
C GLU A 177 -11.61 -16.11 8.41
N THR A 178 -12.70 -15.95 9.15
CA THR A 178 -12.67 -15.45 10.54
C THR A 178 -11.88 -16.40 11.43
N ARG A 179 -12.07 -17.70 11.23
CA ARG A 179 -11.34 -18.73 11.97
C ARG A 179 -9.86 -18.76 11.60
N LEU A 180 -9.53 -18.61 10.31
CA LEU A 180 -8.14 -18.55 9.84
C LEU A 180 -7.41 -17.34 10.44
N VAL A 181 -8.02 -16.16 10.35
CA VAL A 181 -7.47 -14.93 10.94
C VAL A 181 -7.29 -15.05 12.44
N ALA A 182 -8.26 -15.64 13.15
CA ALA A 182 -8.14 -15.86 14.61
C ALA A 182 -6.98 -16.77 14.97
N LEU A 183 -6.77 -17.84 14.19
CA LEU A 183 -5.64 -18.78 14.40
C LEU A 183 -4.30 -18.07 14.18
N LEU A 184 -4.14 -17.37 13.04
CA LEU A 184 -2.90 -16.67 12.72
C LEU A 184 -2.58 -15.56 13.73
N ALA A 185 -3.59 -14.80 14.16
CA ALA A 185 -3.44 -13.79 15.19
C ALA A 185 -2.99 -14.39 16.54
N SER A 186 -3.50 -15.58 16.89
CA SER A 186 -3.08 -16.28 18.10
C SER A 186 -1.64 -16.78 18.01
N ILE A 187 -1.21 -17.29 16.84
CA ILE A 187 0.18 -17.71 16.58
C ILE A 187 1.12 -16.50 16.68
N ALA A 188 0.77 -15.38 16.05
CA ALA A 188 1.55 -14.15 16.14
C ALA A 188 1.72 -13.65 17.58
N ARG A 189 0.65 -13.71 18.39
CA ARG A 189 0.70 -13.36 19.81
C ARG A 189 1.66 -14.26 20.59
N GLU A 190 1.65 -15.57 20.35
CA GLU A 190 2.56 -16.48 21.05
C GLU A 190 4.01 -16.27 20.61
N ALA A 191 4.26 -16.01 19.32
CA ALA A 191 5.60 -15.68 18.80
C ALA A 191 6.20 -14.44 19.47
N GLN A 192 5.39 -13.43 19.79
CA GLN A 192 5.86 -12.20 20.48
C GLN A 192 6.34 -12.44 21.92
N LYS A 193 6.01 -13.57 22.53
CA LYS A 193 6.49 -13.93 23.88
C LYS A 193 7.91 -14.46 23.89
N ILE A 194 8.47 -14.77 22.73
CA ILE A 194 9.86 -15.25 22.60
C ILE A 194 10.80 -14.10 22.99
N ARG A 195 11.48 -14.28 24.11
CA ARG A 195 12.56 -13.42 24.60
C ARG A 195 13.78 -14.30 24.79
N MET A 196 14.85 -13.95 24.10
CA MET A 196 16.17 -14.56 24.36
C MET A 196 17.02 -13.64 25.22
#